data_265b798c4ec11e573206ea694172c8cf
#
_entry.id   265b798c4ec11e573206ea694172c8cf
#
_cell.length_a   1.000
_cell.length_b   1.000
_cell.length_c   1.000
_cell.angle_alpha   90.00
_cell.angle_beta   90.00
_cell.angle_gamma   90.00
#
_symmetry.space_group_name_H-M   'P 1'
#
loop_
_entity.id
_entity.type
_entity.pdbx_description
1 polymer ?
#
loop_
_entity_poly.entity_id
_entity_poly.type
_entity_poly.pdbx_seq_one_letter_code
_entity_poly.pdbx_strand_id
1 'polypeptide(L)'
;MSNSAETTTRTLVIERVFAHPPEKLWRALTESQLLAQWLLKNDFEPVAGKRFQFQSQPMPQWDGVIKCEVMVVEPLKRLSYTWNALGLESVVLFTLAPAEGGTQLRMEQSGFRADQQQAYGGAKYGWQHFFDGLERLLAGGAA
;
A
#
# COMPACT_ATOMS: atom_id res chain seq x y z
N MET A 1 -7.47 -28.94 -20.90
CA MET A 1 -6.30 -28.15 -20.73
C MET A 1 -6.56 -27.06 -19.68
N SER A 2 -5.63 -26.87 -18.85
CA SER A 2 -5.81 -25.94 -17.76
C SER A 2 -5.55 -24.51 -18.21
N ASN A 3 -6.34 -23.58 -17.69
CA ASN A 3 -6.13 -22.16 -17.93
C ASN A 3 -5.45 -21.46 -16.77
N SER A 4 -4.84 -22.24 -15.89
CA SER A 4 -4.25 -21.65 -14.69
C SER A 4 -3.18 -20.61 -15.03
N ALA A 5 -2.45 -20.80 -16.12
CA ALA A 5 -1.45 -19.84 -16.53
C ALA A 5 -2.07 -18.48 -16.88
N GLU A 6 -3.28 -18.49 -17.41
CA GLU A 6 -3.97 -17.26 -17.79
C GLU A 6 -4.51 -16.50 -16.59
N THR A 7 -4.77 -17.22 -15.50
CA THR A 7 -5.30 -16.61 -14.28
C THR A 7 -4.23 -16.40 -13.24
N THR A 8 -2.99 -16.82 -13.52
CA THR A 8 -1.88 -16.68 -12.59
C THR A 8 -1.53 -15.21 -12.45
N THR A 9 -1.40 -14.77 -11.21
CA THR A 9 -0.98 -13.40 -10.92
C THR A 9 0.29 -13.43 -10.11
N ARG A 10 0.98 -12.29 -10.09
CA ARG A 10 2.19 -12.11 -9.30
C ARG A 10 1.88 -11.26 -8.09
N THR A 11 2.64 -11.45 -7.04
CA THR A 11 2.57 -10.64 -5.83
C THR A 11 3.88 -9.89 -5.67
N LEU A 12 3.77 -8.58 -5.54
CA LEU A 12 4.91 -7.74 -5.23
C LEU A 12 5.06 -7.67 -3.72
N VAL A 13 6.26 -7.89 -3.21
CA VAL A 13 6.52 -7.85 -1.77
C VAL A 13 7.65 -6.88 -1.51
N ILE A 14 7.40 -5.94 -0.60
CA ILE A 14 8.41 -4.98 -0.13
C ILE A 14 8.44 -5.07 1.38
N GLU A 15 9.63 -5.26 1.95
CA GLU A 15 9.81 -5.34 3.40
C GLU A 15 10.87 -4.36 3.84
N ARG A 16 10.63 -3.72 4.98
CA ARG A 16 11.63 -2.81 5.56
C ARG A 16 11.44 -2.75 7.07
N VAL A 17 12.55 -2.70 7.79
CA VAL A 17 12.53 -2.49 9.24
C VAL A 17 12.65 -0.99 9.50
N PHE A 18 11.71 -0.47 10.28
CA PHE A 18 11.73 0.92 10.72
C PHE A 18 12.10 0.96 12.19
N ALA A 19 12.99 1.88 12.56
CA ALA A 19 13.48 1.99 13.94
C ALA A 19 12.47 2.75 14.81
N HIS A 20 11.22 2.26 14.83
CA HIS A 20 10.11 2.91 15.52
C HIS A 20 9.14 1.84 16.02
N PRO A 21 8.34 2.16 17.07
CA PRO A 21 7.37 1.20 17.59
C PRO A 21 6.19 1.02 16.62
N PRO A 22 5.47 -0.12 16.73
CA PRO A 22 4.38 -0.39 15.81
C PRO A 22 3.24 0.63 15.90
N GLU A 23 3.02 1.22 17.06
CA GLU A 23 1.99 2.25 17.22
C GLU A 23 2.23 3.43 16.29
N LYS A 24 3.49 3.82 16.14
CA LYS A 24 3.85 4.95 15.29
C LYS A 24 3.64 4.63 13.82
N LEU A 25 4.02 3.41 13.41
CA LEU A 25 3.76 2.97 12.05
C LEU A 25 2.27 2.84 11.78
N TRP A 26 1.53 2.28 12.73
CA TRP A 26 0.09 2.10 12.56
C TRP A 26 -0.61 3.43 12.35
N ARG A 27 -0.23 4.46 13.10
CA ARG A 27 -0.80 5.79 12.90
C ARG A 27 -0.50 6.30 11.48
N ALA A 28 0.72 6.12 11.00
CA ALA A 28 1.09 6.57 9.66
C ALA A 28 0.32 5.84 8.57
N LEU A 29 -0.11 4.60 8.84
CA LEU A 29 -0.89 3.81 7.89
C LEU A 29 -2.38 4.13 7.93
N THR A 30 -2.90 4.61 9.07
CA THR A 30 -4.34 4.67 9.28
C THR A 30 -4.90 6.08 9.50
N GLU A 31 -4.05 7.07 9.76
CA GLU A 31 -4.52 8.45 9.87
C GLU A 31 -4.37 9.12 8.50
N SER A 32 -5.49 9.57 7.95
CA SER A 32 -5.54 10.10 6.59
C SER A 32 -4.51 11.19 6.35
N GLN A 33 -4.33 12.10 7.33
CA GLN A 33 -3.38 13.19 7.19
C GLN A 33 -1.94 12.71 7.11
N LEU A 34 -1.59 11.69 7.90
CA LEU A 34 -0.25 11.13 7.88
C LEU A 34 -0.05 10.30 6.62
N LEU A 35 -1.05 9.52 6.25
CA LEU A 35 -0.99 8.70 5.04
C LEU A 35 -0.75 9.57 3.80
N ALA A 36 -1.34 10.74 3.77
CA ALA A 36 -1.16 11.66 2.64
C ALA A 36 0.26 12.22 2.55
N GLN A 37 1.00 12.22 3.66
CA GLN A 37 2.35 12.78 3.67
C GLN A 37 3.39 11.84 3.08
N TRP A 38 3.12 10.53 3.07
CA TRP A 38 4.11 9.59 2.53
C TRP A 38 3.58 8.79 1.35
N LEU A 39 2.28 8.69 1.20
CA LEU A 39 1.71 7.90 0.13
C LEU A 39 1.03 8.82 -0.88
N LEU A 40 -0.24 9.13 -0.72
CA LEU A 40 -0.99 9.99 -1.65
C LEU A 40 -2.14 10.64 -0.89
N LYS A 41 -2.63 11.75 -1.41
CA LYS A 41 -3.85 12.37 -0.91
C LYS A 41 -4.98 11.35 -0.91
N ASN A 42 -5.80 11.35 0.14
CA ASN A 42 -6.80 10.30 0.31
C ASN A 42 -7.92 10.75 1.23
N ASP A 43 -9.01 9.97 1.22
CA ASP A 43 -10.11 10.10 2.17
C ASP A 43 -10.27 8.81 2.98
N PHE A 44 -9.17 8.17 3.29
CA PHE A 44 -9.13 6.89 4.00
C PHE A 44 -9.72 6.98 5.41
N GLU A 45 -10.47 5.94 5.79
CA GLU A 45 -10.93 5.69 7.15
C GLU A 45 -10.70 4.22 7.46
N PRO A 46 -10.20 3.89 8.66
CA PRO A 46 -9.88 2.49 8.99
C PRO A 46 -11.11 1.70 9.42
N VAL A 47 -12.06 1.56 8.50
CA VAL A 47 -13.32 0.86 8.74
C VAL A 47 -13.49 -0.18 7.62
N ALA A 48 -13.58 -1.46 8.00
CA ALA A 48 -13.75 -2.53 7.02
C ALA A 48 -15.02 -2.31 6.21
N GLY A 49 -14.91 -2.49 4.90
CA GLY A 49 -16.02 -2.27 3.97
C GLY A 49 -16.14 -0.85 3.46
N LYS A 50 -15.39 0.08 4.03
CA LYS A 50 -15.46 1.49 3.61
C LYS A 50 -14.74 1.68 2.30
N ARG A 51 -15.39 2.31 1.34
CA ARG A 51 -14.75 2.69 0.09
C ARG A 51 -14.06 4.02 0.24
N PHE A 52 -12.90 4.15 -0.38
CA PHE A 52 -12.13 5.39 -0.36
C PHE A 52 -11.28 5.44 -1.63
N GLN A 53 -10.54 6.52 -1.80
CA GLN A 53 -9.67 6.67 -2.95
C GLN A 53 -8.41 7.42 -2.60
N PHE A 54 -7.35 7.11 -3.36
CA PHE A 54 -6.16 7.91 -3.40
C PHE A 54 -6.21 8.80 -4.63
N GLN A 55 -5.63 9.99 -4.53
CA GLN A 55 -5.57 10.93 -5.64
C GLN A 55 -4.12 11.19 -6.00
N SER A 56 -3.74 10.79 -7.20
CA SER A 56 -2.43 11.06 -7.76
C SER A 56 -2.54 12.16 -8.82
N GLN A 57 -1.46 12.45 -9.51
CA GLN A 57 -1.46 13.43 -10.59
C GLN A 57 -2.24 12.88 -11.77
N PRO A 58 -3.20 13.63 -12.31
CA PRO A 58 -3.90 13.19 -13.52
C PRO A 58 -2.94 13.07 -14.71
N MET A 59 -3.24 12.13 -15.59
CA MET A 59 -2.48 11.91 -16.82
C MET A 59 -3.46 11.93 -17.99
N PRO A 60 -2.97 12.04 -19.24
CA PRO A 60 -3.88 12.21 -20.38
C PRO A 60 -4.99 11.17 -20.49
N GLN A 61 -4.75 9.95 -20.03
CA GLN A 61 -5.74 8.87 -20.14
C GLN A 61 -6.19 8.37 -18.78
N TRP A 62 -5.94 9.14 -17.71
CA TRP A 62 -6.26 8.70 -16.37
C TRP A 62 -6.47 9.92 -15.47
N ASP A 63 -7.55 9.91 -14.73
CA ASP A 63 -7.91 11.03 -13.85
C ASP A 63 -7.11 11.07 -12.55
N GLY A 64 -6.17 10.16 -12.35
CA GLY A 64 -5.33 10.13 -11.16
C GLY A 64 -5.96 9.43 -9.97
N VAL A 65 -7.15 8.88 -10.13
CA VAL A 65 -7.88 8.28 -9.00
C VAL A 65 -7.56 6.79 -8.89
N ILE A 66 -7.22 6.37 -7.68
CA ILE A 66 -7.05 4.95 -7.34
C ILE A 66 -8.21 4.58 -6.42
N LYS A 67 -9.07 3.68 -6.87
CA LYS A 67 -10.27 3.29 -6.14
C LYS A 67 -9.97 2.14 -5.21
N CYS A 68 -10.39 2.25 -3.96
CA CYS A 68 -10.05 1.30 -2.92
C CYS A 68 -11.26 0.96 -2.06
N GLU A 69 -11.17 -0.21 -1.43
CA GLU A 69 -12.15 -0.62 -0.41
C GLU A 69 -11.37 -1.30 0.71
N VAL A 70 -11.63 -0.88 1.94
CA VAL A 70 -10.96 -1.45 3.11
C VAL A 70 -11.45 -2.87 3.33
N MET A 71 -10.52 -3.82 3.43
CA MET A 71 -10.83 -5.24 3.58
C MET A 71 -10.60 -5.73 5.00
N VAL A 72 -9.44 -5.40 5.59
CA VAL A 72 -9.05 -5.90 6.90
C VAL A 72 -8.46 -4.75 7.71
N VAL A 73 -8.91 -4.63 8.96
CA VAL A 73 -8.31 -3.70 9.93
C VAL A 73 -8.09 -4.47 11.22
N GLU A 74 -6.84 -4.86 11.45
CA GLU A 74 -6.43 -5.49 12.71
C GLU A 74 -5.39 -4.59 13.35
N PRO A 75 -5.78 -3.79 14.34
CA PRO A 75 -4.89 -2.76 14.89
C PRO A 75 -3.53 -3.29 15.29
N LEU A 76 -2.51 -2.61 14.84
CA LEU A 76 -1.09 -2.90 15.10
C LEU A 76 -0.60 -4.19 14.45
N LYS A 77 -1.42 -4.84 13.61
CA LYS A 77 -1.05 -6.12 13.01
C LYS A 77 -1.18 -6.12 11.50
N ARG A 78 -2.39 -5.86 10.99
CA ARG A 78 -2.62 -5.96 9.55
C ARG A 78 -3.63 -4.93 9.07
N LEU A 79 -3.38 -4.42 7.88
CA LEU A 79 -4.29 -3.51 7.18
C LEU A 79 -4.30 -3.91 5.71
N SER A 80 -5.50 -4.10 5.16
CA SER A 80 -5.62 -4.48 3.75
C SER A 80 -6.72 -3.69 3.08
N TYR A 81 -6.49 -3.32 1.83
CA TYR A 81 -7.50 -2.70 0.99
C TYR A 81 -7.22 -2.99 -0.48
N THR A 82 -8.26 -2.87 -1.29
CA THR A 82 -8.10 -3.02 -2.73
C THR A 82 -7.42 -1.78 -3.30
N TRP A 83 -6.79 -1.95 -4.46
CA TRP A 83 -6.05 -0.88 -5.12
C TRP A 83 -6.27 -1.04 -6.61
N ASN A 84 -7.20 -0.26 -7.15
CA ASN A 84 -7.65 -0.43 -8.53
C ASN A 84 -7.44 0.84 -9.31
N ALA A 85 -6.65 0.76 -10.37
CA ALA A 85 -6.38 1.89 -11.25
C ALA A 85 -5.78 1.40 -12.55
N LEU A 86 -6.09 2.07 -13.65
CA LEU A 86 -5.46 1.82 -14.95
C LEU A 86 -5.55 0.35 -15.38
N GLY A 87 -6.69 -0.28 -15.11
CA GLY A 87 -6.90 -1.69 -15.47
C GLY A 87 -6.26 -2.69 -14.51
N LEU A 88 -5.52 -2.22 -13.52
CA LEU A 88 -4.99 -3.10 -12.49
C LEU A 88 -6.01 -3.25 -11.37
N GLU A 89 -6.37 -4.50 -11.07
CA GLU A 89 -7.20 -4.83 -9.91
C GLU A 89 -6.31 -5.60 -8.96
N SER A 90 -6.03 -5.00 -7.81
CA SER A 90 -5.08 -5.59 -6.89
C SER A 90 -5.52 -5.41 -5.44
N VAL A 91 -4.85 -6.12 -4.55
CA VAL A 91 -5.07 -6.01 -3.11
C VAL A 91 -3.74 -5.70 -2.46
N VAL A 92 -3.74 -4.69 -1.61
CA VAL A 92 -2.56 -4.33 -0.82
C VAL A 92 -2.78 -4.82 0.60
N LEU A 93 -1.77 -5.50 1.14
CA LEU A 93 -1.77 -5.97 2.53
C LEU A 93 -0.52 -5.45 3.22
N PHE A 94 -0.71 -4.73 4.31
CA PHE A 94 0.38 -4.34 5.19
C PHE A 94 0.37 -5.22 6.43
N THR A 95 1.52 -5.75 6.81
CA THR A 95 1.69 -6.55 8.00
C THR A 95 2.80 -5.95 8.85
N LEU A 96 2.54 -5.77 10.13
CA LEU A 96 3.53 -5.31 11.11
C LEU A 96 4.00 -6.48 11.94
N ALA A 97 5.31 -6.59 12.15
CA ALA A 97 5.88 -7.64 12.97
C ALA A 97 7.02 -7.06 13.79
N PRO A 98 7.24 -7.57 15.02
CA PRO A 98 8.38 -7.14 15.80
C PRO A 98 9.67 -7.46 15.07
N ALA A 99 10.65 -6.56 15.18
CA ALA A 99 11.95 -6.78 14.60
C ALA A 99 12.99 -6.19 15.53
N GLU A 100 14.20 -6.69 15.44
CA GLU A 100 15.27 -6.16 16.25
C GLU A 100 15.50 -4.69 15.90
N GLY A 101 15.40 -3.83 16.90
CA GLY A 101 15.56 -2.40 16.71
C GLY A 101 14.32 -1.66 16.24
N GLY A 102 13.16 -2.33 16.15
CA GLY A 102 11.97 -1.62 15.72
C GLY A 102 10.86 -2.53 15.25
N THR A 103 10.25 -2.18 14.12
CA THR A 103 9.11 -2.88 13.56
C THR A 103 9.35 -3.14 12.09
N GLN A 104 9.11 -4.37 11.65
CA GLN A 104 9.14 -4.68 10.22
C GLN A 104 7.77 -4.40 9.63
N LEU A 105 7.76 -3.65 8.55
CA LEU A 105 6.56 -3.43 7.73
C LEU A 105 6.73 -4.22 6.45
N ARG A 106 5.77 -5.11 6.18
CA ARG A 106 5.72 -5.88 4.95
C ARG A 106 4.52 -5.42 4.16
N MET A 107 4.74 -5.05 2.91
CA MET A 107 3.68 -4.70 1.99
C MET A 107 3.61 -5.79 0.92
N GLU A 108 2.41 -6.32 0.67
CA GLU A 108 2.18 -7.26 -0.41
C GLU A 108 1.08 -6.69 -1.30
N GLN A 109 1.39 -6.55 -2.58
CA GLN A 109 0.38 -6.16 -3.55
C GLN A 109 0.21 -7.31 -4.53
N SER A 110 -0.97 -7.92 -4.50
CA SER A 110 -1.26 -9.11 -5.30
C SER A 110 -2.28 -8.77 -6.38
N GLY A 111 -2.24 -9.53 -7.49
CA GLY A 111 -3.19 -9.36 -8.57
C GLY A 111 -2.57 -8.88 -9.89
N PHE A 112 -1.24 -8.76 -9.96
CA PHE A 112 -0.60 -8.38 -11.22
C PHE A 112 -0.68 -9.54 -12.20
N ARG A 113 -1.32 -9.32 -13.33
CA ARG A 113 -1.40 -10.34 -14.37
C ARG A 113 -0.09 -10.39 -15.16
N ALA A 114 0.11 -11.51 -15.87
CA ALA A 114 1.32 -11.71 -16.66
C ALA A 114 1.53 -10.60 -17.71
N ASP A 115 0.44 -10.02 -18.21
CA ASP A 115 0.51 -8.95 -19.21
C ASP A 115 0.66 -7.57 -18.59
N GLN A 116 0.91 -7.50 -17.28
CA GLN A 116 1.06 -6.22 -16.56
C GLN A 116 2.46 -6.05 -15.99
N GLN A 117 3.47 -6.47 -16.74
CA GLN A 117 4.85 -6.37 -16.28
C GLN A 117 5.28 -4.92 -16.05
N GLN A 118 4.80 -4.02 -16.87
CA GLN A 118 5.13 -2.61 -16.73
C GLN A 118 4.52 -2.04 -15.45
N ALA A 119 3.27 -2.41 -15.16
CA ALA A 119 2.61 -2.00 -13.93
C ALA A 119 3.35 -2.56 -12.71
N TYR A 120 3.78 -3.82 -12.78
CA TYR A 120 4.52 -4.44 -11.70
C TYR A 120 5.84 -3.71 -11.43
N GLY A 121 6.61 -3.45 -12.48
CA GLY A 121 7.89 -2.73 -12.33
C GLY A 121 7.70 -1.33 -11.79
N GLY A 122 6.68 -0.63 -12.28
CA GLY A 122 6.37 0.71 -11.80
C GLY A 122 5.95 0.71 -10.33
N ALA A 123 5.15 -0.29 -9.93
CA ALA A 123 4.73 -0.41 -8.54
C ALA A 123 5.92 -0.72 -7.63
N LYS A 124 6.82 -1.59 -8.07
CA LYS A 124 8.01 -1.91 -7.30
C LYS A 124 8.84 -0.66 -7.03
N TYR A 125 9.06 0.15 -8.06
CA TYR A 125 9.79 1.40 -7.91
C TYR A 125 9.03 2.37 -7.02
N GLY A 126 7.72 2.50 -7.23
CA GLY A 126 6.89 3.44 -6.48
C GLY A 126 6.82 3.11 -5.01
N TRP A 127 6.67 1.84 -4.65
CA TRP A 127 6.59 1.45 -3.25
C TRP A 127 7.89 1.68 -2.50
N GLN A 128 9.05 1.47 -3.16
CA GLN A 128 10.32 1.80 -2.55
C GLN A 128 10.38 3.29 -2.24
N HIS A 129 9.94 4.10 -3.18
CA HIS A 129 9.92 5.54 -3.02
C HIS A 129 8.97 5.98 -1.90
N PHE A 130 7.78 5.35 -1.83
CA PHE A 130 6.82 5.64 -0.77
C PHE A 130 7.40 5.28 0.60
N PHE A 131 8.08 4.14 0.70
CA PHE A 131 8.70 3.72 1.96
C PHE A 131 9.82 4.67 2.38
N ASP A 132 10.55 5.23 1.43
CA ASP A 132 11.53 6.28 1.74
C ASP A 132 10.83 7.49 2.36
N GLY A 133 9.69 7.86 1.82
CA GLY A 133 8.89 8.95 2.37
C GLY A 133 8.38 8.65 3.77
N LEU A 134 7.94 7.41 3.99
CA LEU A 134 7.48 6.99 5.31
C LEU A 134 8.62 7.07 6.33
N GLU A 135 9.81 6.64 5.94
CA GLU A 135 10.96 6.70 6.81
C GLU A 135 11.28 8.13 7.23
N ARG A 136 11.21 9.06 6.27
CA ARG A 136 11.43 10.48 6.56
C ARG A 136 10.35 11.04 7.49
N LEU A 137 9.10 10.66 7.27
CA LEU A 137 7.99 11.12 8.10
C LEU A 137 8.19 10.69 9.55
N LEU A 138 8.52 9.41 9.75
CA LEU A 138 8.71 8.86 11.08
C LEU A 138 9.91 9.50 11.78
N ALA A 139 10.99 9.72 11.04
CA ALA A 139 12.20 10.33 11.59
C ALA A 139 11.98 11.78 11.98
N GLY A 140 11.07 12.46 11.29
CA GLY A 140 10.77 13.86 11.57
C GLY A 140 9.91 14.08 12.81
N GLY A 141 9.39 12.99 13.42
CA GLY A 141 8.58 13.11 14.62
C GLY A 141 7.19 13.64 14.39
N ALA A 142 6.73 13.69 13.13
CA ALA A 142 5.40 14.20 12.80
C ALA A 142 4.29 13.23 13.20
N ALA A 143 4.61 11.97 13.32
CA ALA A 143 3.64 10.94 13.67
C ALA A 143 3.62 10.66 15.17
#